data_0626e1bcc4214bf8c251b616802522c8
#
_entry.id   0626e1bcc4214bf8c251b616802522c8
#
_cell.length_a   1.000
_cell.length_b   1.000
_cell.length_c   1.000
_cell.angle_alpha   90.00
_cell.angle_beta   90.00
_cell.angle_gamma   90.00
#
_symmetry.space_group_name_H-M   'P 1'
#
loop_
_entity.id
_entity.type
_entity.pdbx_description
1 polymer ?
#
loop_
_entity_poly.entity_id
_entity_poly.type
_entity_poly.pdbx_seq_one_letter_code
_entity_poly.pdbx_strand_id
1 'polypeptide(L)'
;ADVDVSALAHLDETDLLSDAATRTGTSEVVEAGAPTSLTWLAGDLDATTLSTLPDSTTTIVTSPGDLPVTADLTYTPSEVTSIGSRTVLTPDEDLSDALGGTLRTGESSTALSDLDATQLLRGETAILTRQAPAISRSVVVTLDRTAAASIDADRLARRLKALQDSSWTS
;
A
#
# COMPACT_ATOMS: atom_id res chain seq x y z
N ALA A 1 -15.84 9.39 -6.71
CA ALA A 1 -15.72 8.05 -7.27
C ALA A 1 -14.28 7.88 -7.74
N ASP A 2 -13.69 6.76 -7.44
CA ASP A 2 -12.33 6.46 -7.84
C ASP A 2 -12.29 6.07 -9.30
N VAL A 3 -11.24 6.48 -9.97
CA VAL A 3 -11.01 6.16 -11.36
C VAL A 3 -10.13 4.92 -11.44
N ASP A 4 -10.61 3.91 -12.13
CA ASP A 4 -9.79 2.75 -12.48
C ASP A 4 -8.84 3.13 -13.62
N VAL A 5 -7.62 3.49 -13.24
CA VAL A 5 -6.56 3.94 -14.16
C VAL A 5 -6.20 2.82 -15.15
N SER A 6 -6.13 1.57 -14.68
CA SER A 6 -5.79 0.42 -15.52
C SER A 6 -6.86 0.19 -16.59
N ALA A 7 -8.13 0.19 -16.22
CA ALA A 7 -9.23 0.04 -17.18
C ALA A 7 -9.24 1.18 -18.21
N LEU A 8 -9.06 2.43 -17.80
CA LEU A 8 -9.02 3.56 -18.72
C LEU A 8 -7.80 3.54 -19.66
N ALA A 9 -6.65 3.09 -19.17
CA ALA A 9 -5.45 2.91 -19.98
C ALA A 9 -5.67 1.88 -21.11
N HIS A 10 -6.33 0.77 -20.80
CA HIS A 10 -6.63 -0.27 -21.79
C HIS A 10 -7.75 0.10 -22.79
N LEU A 11 -8.59 1.07 -22.42
CA LEU A 11 -9.64 1.61 -23.28
C LEU A 11 -9.18 2.80 -24.11
N ASP A 12 -7.92 3.24 -23.96
CA ASP A 12 -7.32 4.44 -24.60
C ASP A 12 -8.06 5.74 -24.22
N GLU A 13 -8.68 5.78 -23.03
CA GLU A 13 -9.46 6.92 -22.52
C GLU A 13 -8.58 7.90 -21.70
N THR A 14 -7.51 8.38 -22.32
CA THR A 14 -6.51 9.26 -21.67
C THR A 14 -7.06 10.61 -21.24
N ASP A 15 -8.07 11.13 -21.94
CA ASP A 15 -8.73 12.40 -21.60
C ASP A 15 -9.46 12.31 -20.26
N LEU A 16 -10.09 11.15 -19.98
CA LEU A 16 -10.75 10.91 -18.69
C LEU A 16 -9.75 10.81 -17.54
N LEU A 17 -8.55 10.27 -17.80
CA LEU A 17 -7.47 10.24 -16.79
C LEU A 17 -6.98 11.67 -16.48
N SER A 18 -6.82 12.50 -17.49
CA SER A 18 -6.43 13.91 -17.32
C SER A 18 -7.46 14.70 -16.51
N ASP A 19 -8.75 14.50 -16.82
CA ASP A 19 -9.86 15.10 -16.07
C ASP A 19 -9.89 14.64 -14.61
N ALA A 20 -9.68 13.33 -14.38
CA ALA A 20 -9.64 12.77 -13.05
C ALA A 20 -8.46 13.33 -12.22
N ALA A 21 -7.28 13.44 -12.82
CA ALA A 21 -6.10 14.03 -12.18
C ALA A 21 -6.34 15.51 -11.79
N THR A 22 -6.97 16.27 -12.67
CA THR A 22 -7.33 17.67 -12.42
C THR A 22 -8.32 17.80 -11.24
N ARG A 23 -9.35 16.96 -11.20
CA ARG A 23 -10.33 16.94 -10.10
C ARG A 23 -9.71 16.51 -8.78
N THR A 24 -8.76 15.57 -8.81
CA THR A 24 -8.04 15.15 -7.61
C THR A 24 -7.22 16.31 -7.04
N GLY A 25 -6.57 17.11 -7.90
CA GLY A 25 -5.79 18.27 -7.48
C GLY A 25 -6.59 19.35 -6.73
N THR A 26 -7.92 19.34 -6.84
CA THR A 26 -8.83 20.29 -6.16
C THR A 26 -9.66 19.63 -5.06
N SER A 27 -9.33 18.41 -4.64
CA SER A 27 -10.09 17.69 -3.63
C SER A 27 -9.73 18.14 -2.22
N GLU A 28 -10.68 17.99 -1.26
CA GLU A 28 -10.44 18.26 0.16
C GLU A 28 -9.28 17.45 0.74
N VAL A 29 -9.01 16.28 0.20
CA VAL A 29 -7.89 15.40 0.62
C VAL A 29 -6.54 16.05 0.31
N VAL A 30 -6.43 16.72 -0.84
CA VAL A 30 -5.23 17.49 -1.24
C VAL A 30 -5.10 18.73 -0.39
N GLU A 31 -6.20 19.45 -0.11
CA GLU A 31 -6.21 20.59 0.81
C GLU A 31 -5.77 20.18 2.23
N ALA A 32 -6.06 18.96 2.65
CA ALA A 32 -5.57 18.37 3.90
C ALA A 32 -4.09 17.95 3.86
N GLY A 33 -3.38 18.19 2.75
CA GLY A 33 -1.95 17.92 2.60
C GLY A 33 -1.59 16.56 2.00
N ALA A 34 -2.53 15.84 1.40
CA ALA A 34 -2.24 14.61 0.68
C ALA A 34 -1.37 14.89 -0.57
N PRO A 35 -0.41 14.01 -0.90
CA PRO A 35 0.43 14.19 -2.07
C PRO A 35 -0.39 14.04 -3.36
N THR A 36 -0.25 15.00 -4.28
CA THR A 36 -0.88 14.95 -5.61
C THR A 36 -0.13 14.06 -6.60
N SER A 37 1.09 13.69 -6.27
CA SER A 37 1.98 12.87 -7.12
C SER A 37 1.87 11.37 -6.86
N LEU A 38 0.96 10.94 -6.00
CA LEU A 38 0.70 9.54 -5.68
C LEU A 38 -0.52 9.04 -6.43
N THR A 39 -0.39 7.90 -7.10
CA THR A 39 -1.50 7.16 -7.69
C THR A 39 -1.62 5.80 -7.01
N TRP A 40 -2.81 5.50 -6.50
CA TRP A 40 -3.14 4.18 -5.99
C TRP A 40 -4.00 3.46 -7.03
N LEU A 41 -3.44 2.40 -7.60
CA LEU A 41 -4.10 1.64 -8.65
C LEU A 41 -5.21 0.75 -8.05
N ALA A 42 -6.34 0.72 -8.74
CA ALA A 42 -7.43 -0.21 -8.46
C ALA A 42 -7.30 -1.52 -9.27
N GLY A 43 -6.56 -1.49 -10.36
CA GLY A 43 -6.25 -2.62 -11.23
C GLY A 43 -4.75 -2.86 -11.35
N ASP A 44 -4.36 -3.74 -12.25
CA ASP A 44 -2.99 -4.22 -12.41
C ASP A 44 -2.04 -3.13 -12.93
N LEU A 45 -0.80 -3.17 -12.46
CA LEU A 45 0.30 -2.34 -12.98
C LEU A 45 1.03 -3.11 -14.09
N ASP A 46 0.66 -2.82 -15.33
CA ASP A 46 1.36 -3.32 -16.51
C ASP A 46 2.03 -2.20 -17.32
N ALA A 47 2.66 -2.55 -18.43
CA ALA A 47 3.36 -1.59 -19.29
C ALA A 47 2.41 -0.54 -19.89
N THR A 48 1.17 -0.91 -20.20
CA THR A 48 0.15 -0.02 -20.75
C THR A 48 -0.27 1.00 -19.71
N THR A 49 -0.67 0.53 -18.53
CA THR A 49 -1.04 1.37 -17.37
C THR A 49 0.11 2.32 -17.02
N LEU A 50 1.35 1.80 -16.93
CA LEU A 50 2.53 2.59 -16.58
C LEU A 50 2.80 3.73 -17.60
N SER A 51 2.63 3.45 -18.89
CA SER A 51 2.87 4.44 -19.96
C SER A 51 1.80 5.53 -20.02
N THR A 52 0.60 5.23 -19.50
CA THR A 52 -0.54 6.17 -19.50
C THR A 52 -0.55 7.09 -18.28
N LEU A 53 0.14 6.71 -17.20
CA LEU A 53 0.22 7.55 -16.00
C LEU A 53 0.90 8.90 -16.32
N PRO A 54 0.34 10.03 -15.83
CA PRO A 54 0.96 11.34 -16.00
C PRO A 54 2.40 11.39 -15.50
N ASP A 55 3.26 12.19 -16.12
CA ASP A 55 4.65 12.39 -15.71
C ASP A 55 4.76 12.96 -14.27
N SER A 56 3.72 13.65 -13.81
CA SER A 56 3.61 14.15 -12.45
C SER A 56 3.44 13.05 -11.41
N THR A 57 3.05 11.83 -11.80
CA THR A 57 2.96 10.68 -10.90
C THR A 57 4.36 10.18 -10.57
N THR A 58 4.83 10.45 -9.36
CA THR A 58 6.15 10.03 -8.87
C THR A 58 6.07 8.78 -7.98
N THR A 59 4.91 8.49 -7.43
CA THR A 59 4.69 7.34 -6.54
C THR A 59 3.47 6.56 -6.98
N ILE A 60 3.61 5.25 -7.10
CA ILE A 60 2.55 4.33 -7.48
C ILE A 60 2.36 3.33 -6.33
N VAL A 61 1.13 3.13 -5.88
CA VAL A 61 0.75 2.03 -4.99
C VAL A 61 0.03 0.99 -5.84
N THR A 62 0.53 -0.24 -5.79
CA THR A 62 0.04 -1.34 -6.64
C THR A 62 -0.19 -2.62 -5.82
N SER A 63 -0.79 -3.63 -6.43
CA SER A 63 -1.04 -4.92 -5.78
C SER A 63 0.23 -5.76 -5.67
N PRO A 64 0.38 -6.62 -4.65
CA PRO A 64 1.55 -7.48 -4.50
C PRO A 64 1.83 -8.40 -5.70
N GLY A 65 0.79 -8.83 -6.41
CA GLY A 65 0.90 -9.69 -7.58
C GLY A 65 1.48 -9.02 -8.83
N ASP A 66 1.46 -7.69 -8.90
CA ASP A 66 1.88 -6.95 -10.10
C ASP A 66 3.41 -6.94 -10.30
N LEU A 67 4.15 -7.08 -9.22
CA LEU A 67 5.61 -7.11 -9.23
C LEU A 67 6.12 -8.40 -8.61
N PRO A 68 5.96 -9.54 -9.30
CA PRO A 68 6.36 -10.82 -8.76
C PRO A 68 7.88 -10.88 -8.54
N VAL A 69 8.28 -11.42 -7.40
CA VAL A 69 9.70 -11.68 -7.11
C VAL A 69 10.17 -12.82 -8.02
N THR A 70 11.10 -12.53 -8.92
CA THR A 70 11.65 -13.50 -9.87
C THR A 70 12.90 -14.23 -9.36
N ALA A 71 13.47 -13.74 -8.24
CA ALA A 71 14.64 -14.35 -7.61
C ALA A 71 14.20 -15.34 -6.53
N ASP A 72 14.97 -16.42 -6.38
CA ASP A 72 14.80 -17.35 -5.27
C ASP A 72 15.42 -16.74 -4.00
N LEU A 73 14.60 -16.02 -3.24
CA LEU A 73 15.01 -15.34 -2.01
C LEU A 73 14.59 -16.17 -0.78
N THR A 74 15.46 -16.18 0.22
CA THR A 74 15.19 -16.81 1.52
C THR A 74 14.60 -15.81 2.54
N TYR A 75 14.29 -14.61 2.10
CA TYR A 75 13.74 -13.53 2.92
C TYR A 75 12.75 -12.69 2.09
N THR A 76 11.84 -12.01 2.75
CA THR A 76 10.92 -11.06 2.13
C THR A 76 11.70 -9.84 1.61
N PRO A 77 11.64 -9.51 0.32
CA PRO A 77 12.34 -8.34 -0.23
C PRO A 77 11.74 -7.02 0.26
N SER A 78 12.39 -5.89 -0.10
CA SER A 78 11.81 -4.57 0.13
C SER A 78 10.57 -4.38 -0.73
N GLU A 79 9.51 -3.84 -0.14
CA GLU A 79 8.24 -3.51 -0.79
C GLU A 79 8.26 -2.12 -1.44
N VAL A 80 9.38 -1.44 -1.36
CA VAL A 80 9.65 -0.19 -2.06
C VAL A 80 10.66 -0.48 -3.16
N THR A 81 10.25 -0.25 -4.40
CA THR A 81 11.10 -0.42 -5.58
C THR A 81 10.98 0.77 -6.51
N SER A 82 11.66 0.74 -7.65
CA SER A 82 11.61 1.81 -8.65
C SER A 82 11.42 1.24 -10.05
N ILE A 83 10.54 1.87 -10.81
CA ILE A 83 10.38 1.62 -12.25
C ILE A 83 10.64 2.93 -12.98
N GLY A 84 11.78 3.02 -13.66
CA GLY A 84 12.25 4.28 -14.23
C GLY A 84 12.49 5.33 -13.14
N SER A 85 11.83 6.48 -13.25
CA SER A 85 11.89 7.57 -12.25
C SER A 85 10.82 7.49 -11.16
N ARG A 86 9.94 6.50 -11.21
CA ARG A 86 8.81 6.36 -10.27
C ARG A 86 9.14 5.41 -9.14
N THR A 87 8.74 5.76 -7.93
CA THR A 87 8.76 4.86 -6.77
C THR A 87 7.50 4.01 -6.80
N VAL A 88 7.65 2.71 -6.63
CA VAL A 88 6.52 1.77 -6.55
C VAL A 88 6.48 1.16 -5.17
N LEU A 89 5.31 1.23 -4.56
CA LEU A 89 5.00 0.72 -3.24
C LEU A 89 4.07 -0.49 -3.40
N THR A 90 4.50 -1.61 -2.88
CA THR A 90 3.73 -2.87 -2.89
C THR A 90 3.36 -3.22 -1.45
N PRO A 91 2.11 -2.99 -1.00
CA PRO A 91 1.74 -3.23 0.38
C PRO A 91 1.84 -4.71 0.78
N ASP A 92 2.34 -4.97 1.98
CA ASP A 92 2.19 -6.26 2.65
C ASP A 92 0.73 -6.47 3.03
N GLU A 93 0.11 -7.53 2.48
CA GLU A 93 -1.32 -7.79 2.70
C GLU A 93 -1.61 -8.20 4.13
N ASP A 94 -0.80 -9.06 4.72
CA ASP A 94 -1.03 -9.58 6.07
C ASP A 94 -0.89 -8.48 7.12
N LEU A 95 0.14 -7.63 6.99
CA LEU A 95 0.32 -6.48 7.86
C LEU A 95 -0.76 -5.41 7.64
N SER A 96 -1.20 -5.20 6.40
CA SER A 96 -2.28 -4.27 6.08
C SER A 96 -3.61 -4.72 6.65
N ASP A 97 -3.93 -6.00 6.53
CA ASP A 97 -5.11 -6.61 7.14
C ASP A 97 -5.05 -6.49 8.68
N ALA A 98 -3.91 -6.79 9.29
CA ALA A 98 -3.72 -6.66 10.74
C ALA A 98 -3.86 -5.21 11.20
N LEU A 99 -3.34 -4.24 10.43
CA LEU A 99 -3.54 -2.82 10.72
C LEU A 99 -5.02 -2.44 10.66
N GLY A 100 -5.75 -2.95 9.67
CA GLY A 100 -7.20 -2.82 9.54
C GLY A 100 -8.00 -3.53 10.63
N GLY A 101 -7.40 -4.51 11.31
CA GLY A 101 -8.04 -5.31 12.38
C GLY A 101 -8.70 -6.58 11.87
N THR A 102 -8.16 -7.14 10.82
CA THR A 102 -8.59 -8.41 10.26
C THR A 102 -7.42 -9.38 10.13
N LEU A 103 -7.72 -10.65 10.05
CA LEU A 103 -6.80 -11.71 9.65
C LEU A 103 -7.42 -12.46 8.49
N ARG A 104 -6.73 -12.50 7.37
CA ARG A 104 -7.14 -13.26 6.21
C ARG A 104 -6.53 -14.66 6.25
N THR A 105 -7.35 -15.67 5.98
CA THR A 105 -6.89 -17.07 5.85
C THR A 105 -7.60 -17.66 4.64
N GLY A 106 -6.90 -17.70 3.52
CA GLY A 106 -7.51 -18.03 2.22
C GLY A 106 -8.60 -17.02 1.86
N GLU A 107 -9.81 -17.51 1.55
CA GLU A 107 -10.96 -16.67 1.21
C GLU A 107 -11.72 -16.10 2.42
N SER A 108 -11.34 -16.50 3.63
CA SER A 108 -12.01 -16.10 4.86
C SER A 108 -11.30 -14.94 5.54
N SER A 109 -12.07 -13.99 6.08
CA SER A 109 -11.56 -12.88 6.89
C SER A 109 -12.19 -12.93 8.28
N THR A 110 -11.35 -12.81 9.31
CA THR A 110 -11.76 -12.84 10.72
C THR A 110 -11.39 -11.52 11.38
N ALA A 111 -12.33 -10.91 12.09
CA ALA A 111 -12.06 -9.70 12.87
C ALA A 111 -11.14 -10.00 14.05
N LEU A 112 -10.12 -9.18 14.23
CA LEU A 112 -9.18 -9.25 15.33
C LEU A 112 -9.57 -8.30 16.46
N SER A 113 -9.32 -8.72 17.71
CA SER A 113 -9.31 -7.77 18.81
C SER A 113 -8.15 -6.77 18.69
N ASP A 114 -8.20 -5.64 19.38
CA ASP A 114 -7.10 -4.68 19.37
C ASP A 114 -5.78 -5.28 19.86
N LEU A 115 -5.85 -6.17 20.83
CA LEU A 115 -4.68 -6.87 21.34
C LEU A 115 -4.10 -7.81 20.29
N ASP A 116 -4.94 -8.64 19.66
CA ASP A 116 -4.48 -9.60 18.65
C ASP A 116 -3.87 -8.88 17.43
N ALA A 117 -4.54 -7.83 16.94
CA ALA A 117 -4.02 -7.03 15.84
C ALA A 117 -2.64 -6.41 16.18
N THR A 118 -2.50 -5.86 17.38
CA THR A 118 -1.23 -5.29 17.85
C THR A 118 -0.14 -6.35 17.97
N GLN A 119 -0.45 -7.53 18.51
CA GLN A 119 0.51 -8.62 18.66
C GLN A 119 0.92 -9.18 17.28
N LEU A 120 -0.02 -9.31 16.36
CA LEU A 120 0.26 -9.77 15.00
C LEU A 120 1.20 -8.79 14.28
N LEU A 121 0.89 -7.49 14.28
CA LEU A 121 1.76 -6.46 13.69
C LEU A 121 3.19 -6.52 14.25
N ARG A 122 3.33 -6.64 15.57
CA ARG A 122 4.66 -6.74 16.21
C ARG A 122 5.36 -8.04 15.90
N GLY A 123 4.63 -9.15 15.90
CA GLY A 123 5.19 -10.48 15.60
C GLY A 123 5.71 -10.57 14.18
N GLU A 124 4.90 -10.18 13.20
CA GLU A 124 5.28 -10.22 11.78
C GLU A 124 6.44 -9.30 11.48
N THR A 125 6.43 -8.05 11.95
CA THR A 125 7.56 -7.14 11.74
C THR A 125 8.85 -7.63 12.41
N ALA A 126 8.76 -8.28 13.57
CA ALA A 126 9.92 -8.91 14.19
C ALA A 126 10.45 -10.11 13.39
N ILE A 127 9.57 -10.93 12.82
CA ILE A 127 9.94 -12.04 11.92
C ILE A 127 10.64 -11.51 10.68
N LEU A 128 10.05 -10.51 10.01
CA LEU A 128 10.65 -9.86 8.84
C LEU A 128 12.06 -9.35 9.15
N THR A 129 12.25 -8.67 10.26
CA THR A 129 13.57 -8.18 10.68
C THR A 129 14.57 -9.32 10.89
N ARG A 130 14.14 -10.44 11.44
CA ARG A 130 15.01 -11.59 11.74
C ARG A 130 15.36 -12.43 10.53
N GLN A 131 14.57 -12.39 9.45
CA GLN A 131 14.89 -13.12 8.21
C GLN A 131 16.23 -12.67 7.61
N ALA A 132 16.53 -11.38 7.63
CA ALA A 132 17.77 -10.84 7.08
C ALA A 132 18.22 -9.58 7.86
N PRO A 133 18.75 -9.73 9.09
CA PRO A 133 19.01 -8.61 10.00
C PRO A 133 20.10 -7.65 9.51
N ALA A 134 20.92 -8.04 8.55
CA ALA A 134 21.98 -7.22 7.95
C ALA A 134 21.51 -6.43 6.71
N ILE A 135 20.26 -6.64 6.28
CA ILE A 135 19.71 -6.01 5.07
C ILE A 135 18.59 -5.04 5.50
N SER A 136 18.80 -3.75 5.22
CA SER A 136 17.72 -2.77 5.39
C SER A 136 16.63 -3.00 4.35
N ARG A 137 15.37 -3.05 4.79
CA ARG A 137 14.20 -3.25 3.95
C ARG A 137 13.09 -2.33 4.38
N SER A 138 12.34 -1.86 3.41
CA SER A 138 11.12 -1.08 3.66
C SER A 138 9.92 -2.01 3.56
N VAL A 139 9.05 -1.94 4.54
CA VAL A 139 7.75 -2.62 4.55
C VAL A 139 6.67 -1.57 4.38
N VAL A 140 5.75 -1.81 3.48
CA VAL A 140 4.65 -0.90 3.18
C VAL A 140 3.37 -1.47 3.76
N VAL A 141 2.72 -0.71 4.62
CA VAL A 141 1.45 -1.09 5.24
C VAL A 141 0.39 -0.05 4.90
N THR A 142 -0.75 -0.48 4.42
CA THR A 142 -1.83 0.40 3.99
C THR A 142 -3.14 0.03 4.68
N LEU A 143 -4.08 0.96 4.67
CA LEU A 143 -5.47 0.67 5.00
C LEU A 143 -6.28 0.76 3.71
N ASP A 144 -7.01 -0.28 3.36
CA ASP A 144 -8.02 -0.16 2.32
C ASP A 144 -9.11 0.84 2.75
N ARG A 145 -9.91 1.28 1.80
CA ARG A 145 -10.92 2.31 2.05
C ARG A 145 -12.01 1.89 3.01
N THR A 146 -12.37 0.62 3.00
CA THR A 146 -13.39 0.09 3.90
C THR A 146 -12.86 0.06 5.33
N ALA A 147 -11.64 -0.43 5.51
CA ALA A 147 -10.96 -0.42 6.79
C ALA A 147 -10.73 1.03 7.27
N ALA A 148 -10.24 1.92 6.41
CA ALA A 148 -10.01 3.32 6.75
C ALA A 148 -11.29 4.06 7.15
N ALA A 149 -12.42 3.76 6.50
CA ALA A 149 -13.72 4.37 6.83
C ALA A 149 -14.35 3.84 8.12
N SER A 150 -13.97 2.65 8.57
CA SER A 150 -14.59 1.95 9.69
C SER A 150 -13.72 1.91 10.96
N ILE A 151 -12.40 2.08 10.82
CA ILE A 151 -11.50 2.02 11.96
C ILE A 151 -11.63 3.26 12.84
N ASP A 152 -11.71 3.04 14.14
CA ASP A 152 -11.64 4.11 15.13
C ASP A 152 -10.23 4.72 15.16
N ALA A 153 -10.16 6.06 15.17
CA ALA A 153 -8.87 6.78 15.11
C ALA A 153 -7.95 6.45 16.28
N ASP A 154 -8.49 6.23 17.49
CA ASP A 154 -7.69 5.86 18.66
C ASP A 154 -7.15 4.44 18.54
N ARG A 155 -7.90 3.53 17.91
CA ARG A 155 -7.40 2.18 17.61
C ARG A 155 -6.24 2.22 16.63
N LEU A 156 -6.40 2.96 15.55
CA LEU A 156 -5.34 3.15 14.56
C LEU A 156 -4.08 3.74 15.21
N ALA A 157 -4.25 4.81 16.01
CA ALA A 157 -3.15 5.45 16.71
C ALA A 157 -2.42 4.47 17.66
N ARG A 158 -3.15 3.63 18.39
CA ARG A 158 -2.52 2.60 19.25
C ARG A 158 -1.73 1.57 18.47
N ARG A 159 -2.25 1.09 17.33
CA ARG A 159 -1.56 0.12 16.47
C ARG A 159 -0.29 0.72 15.87
N LEU A 160 -0.36 1.94 15.34
CA LEU A 160 0.80 2.66 14.82
C LEU A 160 1.85 2.91 15.92
N LYS A 161 1.40 3.32 17.11
CA LYS A 161 2.30 3.49 18.25
C LYS A 161 3.00 2.19 18.65
N ALA A 162 2.32 1.06 18.60
CA ALA A 162 2.91 -0.23 18.92
C ALA A 162 4.03 -0.62 17.94
N LEU A 163 3.93 -0.23 16.67
CA LEU A 163 5.00 -0.36 15.69
C LEU A 163 6.15 0.60 15.99
N GLN A 164 5.86 1.87 16.23
CA GLN A 164 6.88 2.89 16.55
C GLN A 164 7.68 2.56 17.82
N ASP A 165 7.03 1.99 18.84
CA ASP A 165 7.68 1.62 20.11
C ASP A 165 8.48 0.30 19.98
N SER A 166 8.46 -0.36 18.84
CA SER A 166 9.22 -1.59 18.61
C SER A 166 10.66 -1.25 18.22
N SER A 167 11.62 -1.82 18.93
CA SER A 167 13.06 -1.50 18.75
C SER A 167 13.66 -1.96 17.42
N TRP A 168 12.91 -2.72 16.64
CA TRP A 168 13.31 -3.23 15.32
C TRP A 168 12.66 -2.50 14.14
N THR A 169 11.73 -1.58 14.40
CA THR A 169 11.15 -0.68 13.41
C THR A 169 11.78 0.69 13.57
N SER A 170 12.36 1.22 12.52
CA SER A 170 13.00 2.55 12.50
C SER A 170 12.57 3.36 11.29
#